data_107bc5f4bcaf78fb87477c9af8295b52
#
_entry.id   107bc5f4bcaf78fb87477c9af8295b52
#
_cell.length_a   1.000
_cell.length_b   1.000
_cell.length_c   1.000
_cell.angle_alpha   90.00
_cell.angle_beta   90.00
_cell.angle_gamma   90.00
#
_symmetry.space_group_name_H-M   'P 1'
#
loop_
_entity.id
_entity.type
_entity.pdbx_description
1 polymer ?
#
loop_
_entity_poly.entity_id
_entity_poly.type
_entity_poly.pdbx_seq_one_letter_code
_entity_poly.pdbx_strand_id
1 'polypeptide(L)'
;SLRSRGLGDVYKRQGLELIEACWLFDMNENQIEIVVHPQSIIHSLVQYVDGSVIAQLGNPDMRTPIAHALAWPDRIDSGVKNLDLFDISRLDFEKPNFNDFPCLGLACEAARIGLDAPATLNAANEIAVQAFLDKRIGFTQIADVVKESMSVAIFNEPESLVAVQETDLKARSLATAYISRITS
;
A
#
# COMPACT_ATOMS: atom_id res chain seq x y z
N SER A 1 16.57 -1.88 -15.81
CA SER A 1 16.59 -1.40 -14.41
C SER A 1 15.24 -0.84 -13.94
N LEU A 2 14.29 -0.56 -14.81
CA LEU A 2 12.92 -0.14 -14.42
C LEU A 2 12.04 -1.28 -13.91
N ARG A 3 12.43 -2.54 -14.11
CA ARG A 3 11.66 -3.72 -13.68
C ARG A 3 11.79 -4.03 -12.18
N SER A 4 12.86 -3.62 -11.52
CA SER A 4 13.01 -3.82 -10.06
C SER A 4 12.23 -2.80 -9.21
N ARG A 5 11.82 -1.67 -9.80
CA ARG A 5 10.88 -0.73 -9.16
C ARG A 5 9.46 -1.29 -9.04
N GLY A 6 9.08 -2.29 -9.87
CA GLY A 6 7.71 -2.80 -9.91
C GLY A 6 7.28 -3.59 -8.68
N LEU A 7 8.06 -4.58 -8.25
CA LEU A 7 7.61 -5.54 -7.23
C LEU A 7 7.61 -4.94 -5.81
N GLY A 8 8.68 -4.29 -5.39
CA GLY A 8 8.74 -3.69 -4.05
C GLY A 8 7.77 -2.52 -3.86
N ASP A 9 7.53 -1.73 -4.91
CA ASP A 9 6.60 -0.61 -4.90
C ASP A 9 5.14 -1.10 -4.91
N VAL A 10 4.84 -2.20 -5.59
CA VAL A 10 3.50 -2.82 -5.62
C VAL A 10 3.09 -3.28 -4.22
N TYR A 11 3.92 -4.06 -3.53
CA TYR A 11 3.58 -4.56 -2.19
C TYR A 11 3.54 -3.45 -1.12
N LYS A 12 4.36 -2.42 -1.26
CA LYS A 12 4.28 -1.22 -0.42
C LYS A 12 2.93 -0.51 -0.61
N ARG A 13 2.52 -0.28 -1.86
CA ARG A 13 1.25 0.36 -2.19
C ARG A 13 0.09 -0.47 -1.68
N GLN A 14 0.08 -1.77 -1.89
CA GLN A 14 -0.97 -2.66 -1.40
C GLN A 14 -1.17 -2.54 0.12
N GLY A 15 -0.09 -2.40 0.89
CA GLY A 15 -0.19 -2.19 2.32
C GLY A 15 -0.82 -0.84 2.70
N LEU A 16 -0.45 0.24 2.02
CA LEU A 16 -1.06 1.56 2.24
C LEU A 16 -2.50 1.59 1.71
N GLU A 17 -2.77 0.95 0.58
CA GLU A 17 -4.11 0.81 0.00
C GLU A 17 -5.05 0.01 0.93
N LEU A 18 -4.54 -1.00 1.65
CA LEU A 18 -5.31 -1.69 2.69
C LEU A 18 -5.73 -0.73 3.80
N ILE A 19 -4.78 0.06 4.33
CA ILE A 19 -5.05 1.06 5.37
C ILE A 19 -6.07 2.09 4.86
N GLU A 20 -5.87 2.58 3.65
CA GLU A 20 -6.78 3.53 2.99
C GLU A 20 -8.19 2.95 2.84
N ALA A 21 -8.31 1.69 2.39
CA ALA A 21 -9.60 1.03 2.24
C ALA A 21 -10.32 0.85 3.59
N CYS A 22 -9.59 0.53 4.67
CA CYS A 22 -10.16 0.46 6.01
C CYS A 22 -10.82 1.80 6.38
N TRP A 23 -10.16 2.92 6.13
CA TRP A 23 -10.68 4.26 6.45
C TRP A 23 -11.79 4.71 5.52
N LEU A 24 -11.65 4.50 4.20
CA LEU A 24 -12.62 4.97 3.21
C LEU A 24 -13.96 4.22 3.30
N PHE A 25 -13.93 2.95 3.65
CA PHE A 25 -15.11 2.09 3.66
C PHE A 25 -15.58 1.72 5.07
N ASP A 26 -14.94 2.26 6.11
CA ASP A 26 -15.23 1.92 7.52
C ASP A 26 -15.20 0.40 7.75
N MET A 27 -14.13 -0.24 7.27
CA MET A 27 -13.94 -1.68 7.32
C MET A 27 -12.76 -2.04 8.24
N ASN A 28 -12.86 -3.19 8.89
CA ASN A 28 -11.71 -3.77 9.57
C ASN A 28 -10.78 -4.47 8.57
N GLU A 29 -9.50 -4.58 8.89
CA GLU A 29 -8.51 -5.21 8.03
C GLU A 29 -8.82 -6.68 7.70
N ASN A 30 -9.52 -7.39 8.59
CA ASN A 30 -9.92 -8.78 8.37
C ASN A 30 -11.09 -8.95 7.37
N GLN A 31 -11.75 -7.86 6.97
CA GLN A 31 -12.78 -7.83 5.95
C GLN A 31 -12.21 -7.56 4.55
N ILE A 32 -10.91 -7.26 4.46
CA ILE A 32 -10.23 -6.92 3.22
C ILE A 32 -9.21 -8.01 2.91
N GLU A 33 -9.36 -8.66 1.76
CA GLU A 33 -8.43 -9.66 1.27
C GLU A 33 -7.55 -9.06 0.17
N ILE A 34 -6.24 -9.25 0.30
CA ILE A 34 -5.28 -8.83 -0.71
C ILE A 34 -5.04 -9.98 -1.67
N VAL A 35 -5.24 -9.71 -2.96
CA VAL A 35 -5.03 -10.66 -4.05
C VAL A 35 -3.99 -10.11 -5.01
N VAL A 36 -2.98 -10.90 -5.32
CA VAL A 36 -1.99 -10.56 -6.35
C VAL A 36 -2.54 -10.99 -7.71
N HIS A 37 -2.66 -10.03 -8.64
CA HIS A 37 -3.16 -10.25 -9.99
C HIS A 37 -2.13 -9.76 -11.01
N PRO A 38 -1.29 -10.65 -11.58
CA PRO A 38 -0.15 -10.26 -12.42
C PRO A 38 -0.53 -9.44 -13.66
N GLN A 39 -1.70 -9.70 -14.25
CA GLN A 39 -2.18 -8.97 -15.43
C GLN A 39 -2.66 -7.55 -15.10
N SER A 40 -2.98 -7.27 -13.83
CA SER A 40 -3.49 -5.96 -13.37
C SER A 40 -4.71 -5.45 -14.16
N ILE A 41 -5.59 -6.36 -14.54
CA ILE A 41 -6.84 -6.05 -15.25
C ILE A 41 -7.98 -5.81 -14.27
N ILE A 42 -8.02 -6.60 -13.20
CA ILE A 42 -8.95 -6.40 -12.08
C ILE A 42 -8.29 -5.48 -11.07
N HIS A 43 -8.99 -4.42 -10.71
CA HIS A 43 -8.49 -3.42 -9.76
C HIS A 43 -9.19 -3.49 -8.41
N SER A 44 -10.43 -3.98 -8.36
CA SER A 44 -11.16 -4.19 -7.11
C SER A 44 -12.18 -5.31 -7.25
N LEU A 45 -12.49 -5.98 -6.14
CA LEU A 45 -13.46 -7.04 -6.01
C LEU A 45 -14.31 -6.79 -4.78
N VAL A 46 -15.62 -6.97 -4.89
CA VAL A 46 -16.55 -6.95 -3.74
C VAL A 46 -17.25 -8.28 -3.69
N GLN A 47 -17.05 -9.02 -2.60
CA GLN A 47 -17.73 -10.28 -2.34
C GLN A 47 -18.94 -10.04 -1.44
N TYR A 48 -20.08 -10.56 -1.84
CA TYR A 48 -21.31 -10.47 -1.08
C TYR A 48 -21.58 -11.73 -0.23
N VAL A 49 -22.50 -11.60 0.72
CA VAL A 49 -22.85 -12.69 1.64
C VAL A 49 -23.50 -13.89 0.96
N ASP A 50 -24.05 -13.71 -0.23
CA ASP A 50 -24.63 -14.77 -1.06
C ASP A 50 -23.59 -15.54 -1.88
N GLY A 51 -22.30 -15.15 -1.75
CA GLY A 51 -21.17 -15.72 -2.49
C GLY A 51 -20.94 -15.11 -3.87
N SER A 52 -21.75 -14.16 -4.31
CA SER A 52 -21.51 -13.44 -5.57
C SER A 52 -20.35 -12.47 -5.42
N VAL A 53 -19.63 -12.23 -6.53
CA VAL A 53 -18.50 -11.29 -6.59
C VAL A 53 -18.72 -10.30 -7.73
N ILE A 54 -18.60 -9.02 -7.42
CA ILE A 54 -18.54 -7.96 -8.44
C ILE A 54 -17.11 -7.46 -8.55
N ALA A 55 -16.62 -7.34 -9.78
CA ALA A 55 -15.27 -6.89 -10.09
C ALA A 55 -15.29 -5.63 -10.96
N GLN A 56 -14.39 -4.70 -10.67
CA GLN A 56 -14.08 -3.61 -11.57
C GLN A 56 -12.86 -4.01 -12.41
N LEU A 57 -13.05 -4.05 -13.74
CA LEU A 57 -12.04 -4.39 -14.72
C LEU A 57 -11.73 -3.19 -15.62
N GLY A 58 -10.48 -3.09 -16.06
CA GLY A 58 -10.03 -2.07 -17.02
C GLY A 58 -8.58 -2.27 -17.41
N ASN A 59 -8.15 -1.62 -18.47
CA ASN A 59 -6.72 -1.54 -18.75
C ASN A 59 -6.02 -0.76 -17.63
N PRO A 60 -4.78 -1.13 -17.23
CA PRO A 60 -4.04 -0.47 -16.16
C PRO A 60 -3.53 0.91 -16.62
N ASP A 61 -4.45 1.88 -16.68
CA ASP A 61 -4.20 3.24 -17.13
C ASP A 61 -4.92 4.25 -16.21
N MET A 62 -4.13 5.13 -15.59
CA MET A 62 -4.64 6.12 -14.66
C MET A 62 -5.59 7.15 -15.29
N ARG A 63 -5.62 7.29 -16.62
CA ARG A 63 -6.57 8.17 -17.28
C ARG A 63 -8.02 7.75 -17.02
N THR A 64 -8.28 6.44 -16.87
CA THR A 64 -9.62 5.93 -16.58
C THR A 64 -10.19 6.44 -15.25
N PRO A 65 -9.54 6.22 -14.08
CA PRO A 65 -10.05 6.74 -12.81
C PRO A 65 -10.03 8.26 -12.73
N ILE A 66 -9.06 8.93 -13.35
CA ILE A 66 -9.00 10.40 -13.39
C ILE A 66 -10.19 10.97 -14.16
N ALA A 67 -10.47 10.44 -15.36
CA ALA A 67 -11.61 10.87 -16.18
C ALA A 67 -12.93 10.64 -15.44
N HIS A 68 -13.07 9.50 -14.76
CA HIS A 68 -14.25 9.22 -13.95
C HIS A 68 -14.44 10.19 -12.80
N ALA A 69 -13.36 10.49 -12.05
CA ALA A 69 -13.43 11.42 -10.93
C ALA A 69 -13.77 12.85 -11.38
N LEU A 70 -13.22 13.30 -12.51
CA LEU A 70 -13.47 14.64 -13.04
C LEU A 70 -14.87 14.81 -13.65
N ALA A 71 -15.45 13.74 -14.17
CA ALA A 71 -16.74 13.79 -14.86
C ALA A 71 -17.91 13.31 -13.99
N TRP A 72 -17.66 12.86 -12.77
CA TRP A 72 -18.70 12.32 -11.90
C TRP A 72 -19.96 13.20 -11.87
N PRO A 73 -21.19 12.64 -11.99
CA PRO A 73 -21.51 11.20 -12.08
C PRO A 73 -21.46 10.61 -13.50
N ASP A 74 -21.17 11.41 -14.50
CA ASP A 74 -21.14 10.98 -15.90
C ASP A 74 -19.88 10.18 -16.23
N ARG A 75 -19.90 9.54 -17.42
CA ARG A 75 -18.75 8.84 -17.99
C ARG A 75 -18.32 9.56 -19.27
N ILE A 76 -17.06 9.97 -19.33
CA ILE A 76 -16.46 10.61 -20.50
C ILE A 76 -15.41 9.71 -21.13
N ASP A 77 -15.10 9.92 -22.37
CA ASP A 77 -14.00 9.24 -23.06
C ASP A 77 -12.67 9.64 -22.42
N SER A 78 -11.95 8.66 -21.88
CA SER A 78 -10.62 8.83 -21.29
C SER A 78 -9.48 8.73 -22.32
N GLY A 79 -9.78 8.38 -23.56
CA GLY A 79 -8.79 8.03 -24.60
C GLY A 79 -8.02 6.73 -24.33
N VAL A 80 -8.48 5.90 -23.38
CA VAL A 80 -7.91 4.59 -23.11
C VAL A 80 -8.58 3.54 -24.01
N LYS A 81 -7.78 2.65 -24.61
CA LYS A 81 -8.30 1.55 -25.41
C LYS A 81 -9.31 0.72 -24.59
N ASN A 82 -10.42 0.33 -25.19
CA ASN A 82 -11.37 -0.57 -24.54
C ASN A 82 -10.72 -1.91 -24.21
N LEU A 83 -11.14 -2.48 -23.06
CA LEU A 83 -10.70 -3.79 -22.64
C LEU A 83 -11.30 -4.85 -23.57
N ASP A 84 -10.46 -5.71 -24.15
CA ASP A 84 -10.89 -6.85 -24.94
C ASP A 84 -10.67 -8.13 -24.12
N LEU A 85 -11.76 -8.76 -23.71
CA LEU A 85 -11.71 -9.98 -22.91
C LEU A 85 -11.20 -11.19 -23.69
N PHE A 86 -11.34 -11.18 -25.02
CA PHE A 86 -10.82 -12.27 -25.86
C PHE A 86 -9.30 -12.20 -26.00
N ASP A 87 -8.73 -11.00 -26.05
CA ASP A 87 -7.28 -10.79 -26.03
C ASP A 87 -6.66 -11.23 -24.70
N ILE A 88 -7.36 -11.01 -23.58
CA ILE A 88 -6.88 -11.36 -22.23
C ILE A 88 -6.94 -12.87 -22.02
N SER A 89 -8.01 -13.51 -22.45
CA SER A 89 -8.31 -14.95 -22.38
C SER A 89 -8.26 -15.58 -20.97
N ARG A 90 -7.37 -15.15 -20.08
CA ARG A 90 -7.14 -15.73 -18.75
C ARG A 90 -6.78 -14.66 -17.72
N LEU A 91 -7.29 -14.83 -16.50
CA LEU A 91 -6.96 -14.02 -15.34
C LEU A 91 -6.35 -14.92 -14.27
N ASP A 92 -5.15 -14.60 -13.79
CA ASP A 92 -4.44 -15.37 -12.80
C ASP A 92 -4.47 -14.63 -11.44
N PHE A 93 -4.55 -15.41 -10.36
CA PHE A 93 -4.62 -14.91 -9.01
C PHE A 93 -3.65 -15.67 -8.12
N GLU A 94 -2.92 -14.95 -7.29
CA GLU A 94 -1.95 -15.51 -6.36
C GLU A 94 -2.19 -14.94 -4.96
N LYS A 95 -1.82 -15.72 -3.94
CA LYS A 95 -1.80 -15.22 -2.56
C LYS A 95 -0.57 -14.34 -2.35
N PRO A 96 -0.68 -13.26 -1.57
CA PRO A 96 0.47 -12.44 -1.22
C PRO A 96 1.49 -13.26 -0.41
N ASN A 97 2.77 -13.07 -0.72
CA ASN A 97 3.86 -13.70 0.00
C ASN A 97 4.41 -12.74 1.07
N PHE A 98 3.98 -12.90 2.30
CA PHE A 98 4.41 -12.08 3.42
C PHE A 98 5.88 -12.31 3.84
N ASN A 99 6.46 -13.45 3.49
CA ASN A 99 7.87 -13.74 3.80
C ASN A 99 8.82 -12.96 2.89
N ASP A 100 8.50 -12.90 1.60
CA ASP A 100 9.30 -12.15 0.63
C ASP A 100 9.02 -10.65 0.69
N PHE A 101 7.82 -10.27 1.17
CA PHE A 101 7.36 -8.88 1.25
C PHE A 101 6.85 -8.53 2.66
N PRO A 102 7.74 -8.50 3.66
CA PRO A 102 7.36 -8.29 5.06
C PRO A 102 6.72 -6.92 5.34
N CYS A 103 6.98 -5.91 4.51
CA CYS A 103 6.33 -4.60 4.61
C CYS A 103 4.80 -4.68 4.48
N LEU A 104 4.27 -5.65 3.72
CA LEU A 104 2.83 -5.87 3.63
C LEU A 104 2.26 -6.36 4.97
N GLY A 105 2.96 -7.29 5.63
CA GLY A 105 2.58 -7.76 6.97
C GLY A 105 2.60 -6.63 8.01
N LEU A 106 3.62 -5.76 7.97
CA LEU A 106 3.71 -4.59 8.84
C LEU A 106 2.57 -3.60 8.60
N ALA A 107 2.13 -3.44 7.35
CA ALA A 107 0.98 -2.58 7.04
C ALA A 107 -0.34 -3.17 7.55
N CYS A 108 -0.55 -4.49 7.42
CA CYS A 108 -1.70 -5.17 8.03
C CYS A 108 -1.69 -5.01 9.56
N GLU A 109 -0.51 -5.11 10.19
CA GLU A 109 -0.36 -4.88 11.62
C GLU A 109 -0.69 -3.43 12.01
N ALA A 110 -0.19 -2.44 11.26
CA ALA A 110 -0.49 -1.04 11.49
C ALA A 110 -2.00 -0.74 11.32
N ALA A 111 -2.65 -1.33 10.32
CA ALA A 111 -4.10 -1.22 10.12
C ALA A 111 -4.88 -1.79 11.33
N ARG A 112 -4.44 -2.95 11.86
CA ARG A 112 -5.07 -3.58 13.02
C ARG A 112 -4.86 -2.80 14.32
N ILE A 113 -3.67 -2.24 14.52
CA ILE A 113 -3.38 -1.38 15.69
C ILE A 113 -4.23 -0.11 15.60
N GLY A 114 -4.39 0.45 14.41
CA GLY A 114 -5.05 1.74 14.23
C GLY A 114 -4.26 2.88 14.87
N LEU A 115 -4.93 3.79 15.55
CA LEU A 115 -4.29 4.93 16.23
C LEU A 115 -3.37 5.71 15.25
N ASP A 116 -2.18 6.08 15.67
CA ASP A 116 -1.16 6.72 14.84
C ASP A 116 -0.11 5.74 14.26
N ALA A 117 -0.35 4.42 14.37
CA ALA A 117 0.52 3.40 13.80
C ALA A 117 0.64 3.49 12.27
N PRO A 118 -0.43 3.76 11.48
CA PRO A 118 -0.32 4.01 10.04
C PRO A 118 0.61 5.18 9.69
N ALA A 119 0.55 6.28 10.43
CA ALA A 119 1.42 7.43 10.22
C ALA A 119 2.89 7.09 10.52
N THR A 120 3.13 6.36 11.61
CA THR A 120 4.46 5.86 11.98
C THR A 120 5.04 4.96 10.89
N LEU A 121 4.26 3.99 10.41
CA LEU A 121 4.68 3.08 9.33
C LEU A 121 5.03 3.85 8.06
N ASN A 122 4.18 4.77 7.63
CA ASN A 122 4.41 5.53 6.40
C ASN A 122 5.68 6.38 6.50
N ALA A 123 5.85 7.14 7.59
CA ALA A 123 7.01 7.99 7.80
C ALA A 123 8.33 7.20 7.84
N ALA A 124 8.35 6.08 8.58
CA ALA A 124 9.52 5.21 8.66
C ALA A 124 9.87 4.60 7.29
N ASN A 125 8.85 4.18 6.53
CA ASN A 125 9.04 3.61 5.20
C ASN A 125 9.56 4.65 4.19
N GLU A 126 9.11 5.89 4.22
CA GLU A 126 9.65 6.93 3.34
C GLU A 126 11.15 7.17 3.59
N ILE A 127 11.58 7.23 4.85
CA ILE A 127 12.99 7.37 5.22
C ILE A 127 13.80 6.14 4.77
N ALA A 128 13.27 4.93 4.97
CA ALA A 128 13.95 3.70 4.55
C ALA A 128 14.09 3.61 3.03
N VAL A 129 13.04 3.95 2.27
CA VAL A 129 13.07 3.96 0.80
C VAL A 129 14.07 4.99 0.29
N GLN A 130 14.10 6.19 0.88
CA GLN A 130 15.09 7.20 0.50
C GLN A 130 16.50 6.72 0.76
N ALA A 131 16.78 6.13 1.93
CA ALA A 131 18.09 5.57 2.25
C ALA A 131 18.52 4.44 1.29
N PHE A 132 17.56 3.63 0.82
CA PHE A 132 17.80 2.61 -0.20
C PHE A 132 18.14 3.25 -1.56
N LEU A 133 17.41 4.27 -1.98
CA LEU A 133 17.68 5.00 -3.23
C LEU A 133 19.06 5.69 -3.20
N ASP A 134 19.45 6.19 -2.04
CA ASP A 134 20.77 6.77 -1.76
C ASP A 134 21.87 5.71 -1.60
N LYS A 135 21.53 4.41 -1.76
CA LYS A 135 22.44 3.26 -1.62
C LYS A 135 23.09 3.13 -0.24
N ARG A 136 22.45 3.64 0.80
CA ARG A 136 22.93 3.55 2.18
C ARG A 136 22.51 2.22 2.84
N ILE A 137 21.39 1.65 2.41
CA ILE A 137 20.89 0.35 2.90
C ILE A 137 20.49 -0.54 1.72
N GLY A 138 20.42 -1.86 1.96
CA GLY A 138 19.92 -2.84 1.01
C GLY A 138 18.38 -2.88 0.97
N PHE A 139 17.84 -3.51 -0.08
CA PHE A 139 16.38 -3.59 -0.28
C PHE A 139 15.65 -4.27 0.88
N THR A 140 16.17 -5.38 1.39
CA THR A 140 15.57 -6.12 2.51
C THR A 140 15.60 -5.35 3.83
N GLN A 141 16.58 -4.46 3.99
CA GLN A 141 16.71 -3.62 5.18
C GLN A 141 15.61 -2.54 5.29
N ILE A 142 14.86 -2.26 4.21
CA ILE A 142 13.69 -1.38 4.28
C ILE A 142 12.69 -1.91 5.30
N ALA A 143 12.37 -3.20 5.23
CA ALA A 143 11.45 -3.83 6.17
C ALA A 143 11.99 -3.82 7.62
N ASP A 144 13.30 -4.01 7.80
CA ASP A 144 13.92 -3.97 9.12
C ASP A 144 13.81 -2.57 9.75
N VAL A 145 14.05 -1.52 8.98
CA VAL A 145 13.89 -0.12 9.44
C VAL A 145 12.45 0.16 9.86
N VAL A 146 11.48 -0.24 9.05
CA VAL A 146 10.06 -0.03 9.36
C VAL A 146 9.67 -0.82 10.60
N LYS A 147 10.03 -2.10 10.67
CA LYS A 147 9.75 -2.98 11.81
C LYS A 147 10.31 -2.43 13.11
N GLU A 148 11.57 -2.02 13.11
CA GLU A 148 12.21 -1.44 14.30
C GLU A 148 11.52 -0.14 14.73
N SER A 149 11.20 0.75 13.79
CA SER A 149 10.50 1.99 14.09
C SER A 149 9.13 1.74 14.72
N MET A 150 8.38 0.77 14.19
CA MET A 150 7.10 0.34 14.74
C MET A 150 7.24 -0.28 16.14
N SER A 151 8.29 -1.08 16.38
CA SER A 151 8.48 -1.81 17.64
C SER A 151 8.80 -0.91 18.82
N VAL A 152 9.45 0.24 18.59
CA VAL A 152 9.82 1.20 19.66
C VAL A 152 8.84 2.36 19.79
N ALA A 153 7.91 2.51 18.85
CA ALA A 153 6.89 3.55 18.90
C ALA A 153 5.82 3.22 19.96
N ILE A 154 5.31 4.27 20.60
CA ILE A 154 4.13 4.20 21.46
C ILE A 154 2.98 4.82 20.69
N PHE A 155 1.95 4.03 20.42
CA PHE A 155 0.82 4.46 19.60
C PHE A 155 -0.27 5.10 20.46
N ASN A 156 -0.79 6.23 19.97
CA ASN A 156 -1.84 7.00 20.62
C ASN A 156 -2.92 7.40 19.59
N GLU A 157 -4.12 7.67 20.09
CA GLU A 157 -5.17 8.26 19.26
C GLU A 157 -4.77 9.72 18.92
N PRO A 158 -4.64 10.07 17.64
CA PRO A 158 -4.27 11.43 17.26
C PRO A 158 -5.48 12.37 17.40
N GLU A 159 -5.40 13.31 18.34
CA GLU A 159 -6.49 14.28 18.61
C GLU A 159 -6.53 15.44 17.59
N SER A 160 -5.51 15.58 16.75
CA SER A 160 -5.39 16.68 15.80
C SER A 160 -4.41 16.37 14.67
N LEU A 161 -4.49 17.14 13.58
CA LEU A 161 -3.49 17.07 12.50
C LEU A 161 -2.07 17.37 13.00
N VAL A 162 -1.94 18.27 13.98
CA VAL A 162 -0.63 18.58 14.59
C VAL A 162 -0.06 17.34 15.28
N ALA A 163 -0.89 16.59 16.03
CA ALA A 163 -0.47 15.34 16.67
C ALA A 163 0.02 14.30 15.65
N VAL A 164 -0.67 14.17 14.50
CA VAL A 164 -0.22 13.29 13.40
C VAL A 164 1.14 13.73 12.84
N GLN A 165 1.35 15.04 12.64
CA GLN A 165 2.62 15.59 12.17
C GLN A 165 3.76 15.35 13.17
N GLU A 166 3.49 15.45 14.47
CA GLU A 166 4.47 15.13 15.51
C GLU A 166 4.86 13.65 15.52
N THR A 167 3.87 12.75 15.32
CA THR A 167 4.13 11.32 15.15
C THR A 167 4.99 11.04 13.94
N ASP A 168 4.68 11.66 12.78
CA ASP A 168 5.49 11.56 11.56
C ASP A 168 6.94 11.97 11.82
N LEU A 169 7.18 13.11 12.44
CA LEU A 169 8.52 13.60 12.78
C LEU A 169 9.28 12.65 13.72
N LYS A 170 8.60 12.11 14.75
CA LYS A 170 9.19 11.14 15.66
C LYS A 170 9.58 9.85 14.94
N ALA A 171 8.69 9.32 14.11
CA ALA A 171 8.94 8.11 13.32
C ALA A 171 10.12 8.27 12.34
N ARG A 172 10.21 9.42 11.66
CA ARG A 172 11.37 9.78 10.82
C ARG A 172 12.68 9.80 11.61
N SER A 173 12.65 10.34 12.81
CA SER A 173 13.83 10.38 13.68
C SER A 173 14.25 8.97 14.10
N LEU A 174 13.31 8.11 14.49
CA LEU A 174 13.57 6.72 14.85
C LEU A 174 14.18 5.94 13.68
N ALA A 175 13.58 6.03 12.50
CA ALA A 175 14.08 5.39 11.29
C ALA A 175 15.49 5.85 10.93
N THR A 176 15.76 7.16 11.00
CA THR A 176 17.07 7.74 10.72
C THR A 176 18.14 7.25 11.72
N ALA A 177 17.79 7.19 13.02
CA ALA A 177 18.69 6.70 14.05
C ALA A 177 19.03 5.21 13.85
N TYR A 178 18.03 4.38 13.49
CA TYR A 178 18.27 2.98 13.18
C TYR A 178 19.17 2.80 11.96
N ILE A 179 18.89 3.52 10.87
CA ILE A 179 19.74 3.48 9.66
C ILE A 179 21.17 3.85 10.01
N SER A 180 21.39 4.91 10.78
CA SER A 180 22.74 5.31 11.18
C SER A 180 23.47 4.21 11.95
N ARG A 181 22.75 3.47 12.81
CA ARG A 181 23.30 2.36 13.60
C ARG A 181 23.74 1.17 12.75
N ILE A 182 22.98 0.84 11.68
CA ILE A 182 23.29 -0.31 10.81
C ILE A 182 24.27 0.02 9.66
N THR A 183 24.58 1.30 9.47
CA THR A 183 25.48 1.76 8.41
C THR A 183 26.83 2.27 8.95
N SER A 184 27.01 2.30 10.28
CA SER A 184 28.28 2.58 10.96
C SER A 184 29.13 1.33 11.02
#